data_d954000dbbd6bba1114838793e6e1426
#
_entry.id   d954000dbbd6bba1114838793e6e1426
#
_cell.length_a   1.000
_cell.length_b   1.000
_cell.length_c   1.000
_cell.angle_alpha   90.00
_cell.angle_beta   90.00
_cell.angle_gamma   90.00
#
_symmetry.space_group_name_H-M   'P 1'
#
loop_
_entity.id
_entity.type
_entity.pdbx_description
1 polymer ?
#
loop_
_entity_poly.entity_id
_entity_poly.type
_entity_poly.pdbx_seq_one_letter_code
_entity_poly.pdbx_strand_id
1 'polypeptide(L)'
;MDKDFLRRYYPVMKGAAEFLDQMLIPEPQHGWLVISPSVSPENSHPSKDGKVAIAAGTTMDVQLVNELFREVMAASKVLGEDAALAAHYAERLKLMPPMQVGKWGQLQEWMEDWDDPNDTHRHVSHLYGLYPGCQITLSGTPRLFDAARTSLIHRGDPSTGWSMGWKVCLWARLFDGNHAYKLIRNQLSLTDDRFVAYGTDKKKGGTYRNLFDAHPPFQIDGNFGCTAGIAEMLVQSHEGYINLLPALPDAWKAGGEVKGLMARGAFEIEHLAWKDGRVVRLAIRSNAGEPLRVKANGKMMRRKTHKGQTLTLIGK
;
A
#
# COMPACT_ATOMS: atom_id res chain seq x y z
N MET A 1 21.01 8.06 5.07
CA MET A 1 20.33 8.34 3.77
C MET A 1 21.41 8.37 2.68
N ASP A 2 21.21 7.69 1.56
CA ASP A 2 22.11 7.67 0.40
C ASP A 2 21.79 8.86 -0.51
N LYS A 3 22.57 9.93 -0.38
CA LYS A 3 22.38 11.17 -1.16
C LYS A 3 22.81 11.03 -2.62
N ASP A 4 23.75 10.14 -2.92
CA ASP A 4 24.21 9.94 -4.29
C ASP A 4 23.17 9.15 -5.09
N PHE A 5 22.56 8.13 -4.48
CA PHE A 5 21.39 7.48 -5.04
C PHE A 5 20.25 8.46 -5.26
N LEU A 6 19.91 9.28 -4.24
CA LEU A 6 18.84 10.26 -4.36
C LEU A 6 19.12 11.27 -5.50
N ARG A 7 20.33 11.82 -5.59
CA ARG A 7 20.71 12.76 -6.65
C ARG A 7 20.63 12.13 -8.05
N ARG A 8 20.97 10.84 -8.16
CA ARG A 8 20.89 10.11 -9.43
C ARG A 8 19.44 9.98 -9.93
N TYR A 9 18.48 9.71 -9.04
CA TYR A 9 17.09 9.43 -9.41
C TYR A 9 16.14 10.60 -9.23
N TYR A 10 16.57 11.67 -8.57
CA TYR A 10 15.78 12.88 -8.39
C TYR A 10 15.25 13.49 -9.71
N PRO A 11 16.00 13.54 -10.81
CA PRO A 11 15.49 14.05 -12.09
C PRO A 11 14.30 13.25 -12.63
N VAL A 12 14.24 11.95 -12.38
CA VAL A 12 13.10 11.10 -12.78
C VAL A 12 11.86 11.44 -11.95
N MET A 13 12.02 11.57 -10.63
CA MET A 13 10.92 11.98 -9.73
C MET A 13 10.42 13.39 -10.09
N LYS A 14 11.33 14.32 -10.32
CA LYS A 14 11.02 15.70 -10.71
C LYS A 14 10.24 15.75 -12.02
N GLY A 15 10.72 15.06 -13.07
CA GLY A 15 10.06 15.03 -14.37
C GLY A 15 8.65 14.41 -14.30
N ALA A 16 8.46 13.36 -13.49
CA ALA A 16 7.14 12.80 -13.25
C ALA A 16 6.20 13.77 -12.51
N ALA A 17 6.72 14.51 -11.52
CA ALA A 17 5.94 15.50 -10.80
C ALA A 17 5.58 16.70 -11.69
N GLU A 18 6.50 17.19 -12.52
CA GLU A 18 6.26 18.23 -13.52
C GLU A 18 5.19 17.81 -14.54
N PHE A 19 5.21 16.55 -14.98
CA PHE A 19 4.18 15.99 -15.85
C PHE A 19 2.81 16.01 -15.17
N LEU A 20 2.71 15.49 -13.93
CA LEU A 20 1.43 15.49 -13.21
C LEU A 20 0.93 16.91 -12.93
N ASP A 21 1.82 17.86 -12.61
CA ASP A 21 1.45 19.26 -12.38
C ASP A 21 0.81 19.91 -13.62
N GLN A 22 1.33 19.60 -14.82
CA GLN A 22 0.78 20.08 -16.08
C GLN A 22 -0.58 19.45 -16.43
N MET A 23 -0.88 18.27 -15.89
CA MET A 23 -2.17 17.60 -16.07
C MET A 23 -3.26 18.11 -15.13
N LEU A 24 -2.89 18.86 -14.08
CA LEU A 24 -3.83 19.40 -13.10
C LEU A 24 -4.58 20.62 -13.64
N ILE A 25 -5.89 20.51 -13.68
CA ILE A 25 -6.79 21.61 -14.05
C ILE A 25 -7.77 21.89 -12.90
N PRO A 26 -8.23 23.15 -12.73
CA PRO A 26 -9.27 23.44 -11.74
C PRO A 26 -10.61 22.87 -12.20
N GLU A 27 -11.25 22.09 -11.35
CA GLU A 27 -12.61 21.65 -11.61
C GLU A 27 -13.62 22.75 -11.19
N PRO A 28 -14.76 22.88 -11.90
CA PRO A 28 -15.58 24.09 -11.82
C PRO A 28 -16.44 24.19 -10.55
N GLN A 29 -16.69 23.11 -9.84
CA GLN A 29 -17.66 23.09 -8.72
C GLN A 29 -17.01 23.50 -7.39
N HIS A 30 -15.81 22.97 -7.09
CA HIS A 30 -15.11 23.18 -5.82
C HIS A 30 -13.82 24.02 -6.03
N GLY A 31 -13.37 24.17 -7.25
CA GLY A 31 -12.09 24.80 -7.58
C GLY A 31 -10.88 23.93 -7.24
N TRP A 32 -11.08 22.66 -7.01
CA TRP A 32 -9.98 21.73 -6.74
C TRP A 32 -9.15 21.46 -7.99
N LEU A 33 -7.88 21.19 -7.79
CA LEU A 33 -6.99 20.76 -8.87
C LEU A 33 -7.11 19.26 -9.07
N VAL A 34 -7.54 18.84 -10.26
CA VAL A 34 -7.78 17.45 -10.62
C VAL A 34 -7.13 17.08 -11.95
N ILE A 35 -6.81 15.81 -12.14
CA ILE A 35 -6.45 15.28 -13.46
C ILE A 35 -7.74 15.01 -14.24
N SER A 36 -7.81 15.54 -15.46
CA SER A 36 -8.93 15.35 -16.39
C SER A 36 -8.46 15.41 -17.85
N PRO A 37 -8.82 14.44 -18.72
CA PRO A 37 -9.57 13.23 -18.38
C PRO A 37 -8.75 12.22 -17.57
N SER A 38 -9.43 11.39 -16.79
CA SER A 38 -8.84 10.28 -16.05
C SER A 38 -9.73 9.04 -16.04
N VAL A 39 -9.23 7.94 -15.49
CA VAL A 39 -9.97 6.70 -15.28
C VAL A 39 -9.57 6.08 -13.94
N SER A 40 -10.52 5.48 -13.24
CA SER A 40 -10.15 4.51 -12.22
C SER A 40 -9.93 3.16 -12.90
N PRO A 41 -8.74 2.54 -12.76
CA PRO A 41 -8.38 1.37 -13.55
C PRO A 41 -9.40 0.27 -13.50
N GLU A 42 -9.77 -0.11 -14.58
CA GLU A 42 -10.70 -0.86 -15.38
C GLU A 42 -12.13 -0.77 -14.85
N ASN A 43 -12.45 0.24 -14.05
CA ASN A 43 -13.78 0.41 -13.48
C ASN A 43 -14.59 1.48 -14.21
N SER A 44 -15.90 1.50 -13.93
CA SER A 44 -16.84 2.47 -14.49
C SER A 44 -17.86 2.88 -13.44
N HIS A 45 -18.36 4.10 -13.55
CA HIS A 45 -19.40 4.65 -12.69
C HIS A 45 -20.70 4.86 -13.46
N PRO A 46 -21.85 4.95 -12.80
CA PRO A 46 -23.12 5.27 -13.45
C PRO A 46 -23.13 6.71 -13.99
N SER A 47 -23.79 6.91 -15.11
CA SER A 47 -24.13 8.22 -15.68
C SER A 47 -25.55 8.20 -16.25
N LYS A 48 -26.05 9.35 -16.69
CA LYS A 48 -27.35 9.45 -17.37
C LYS A 48 -27.41 8.64 -18.67
N ASP A 49 -26.25 8.40 -19.30
CA ASP A 49 -26.13 7.70 -20.58
C ASP A 49 -25.66 6.24 -20.41
N GLY A 50 -25.68 5.71 -19.18
CA GLY A 50 -25.22 4.37 -18.83
C GLY A 50 -23.94 4.36 -18.00
N LYS A 51 -23.12 3.30 -18.09
CA LYS A 51 -21.85 3.21 -17.40
C LYS A 51 -20.74 3.91 -18.19
N VAL A 52 -19.95 4.74 -17.52
CA VAL A 52 -18.85 5.51 -18.10
C VAL A 52 -17.57 5.25 -17.32
N ALA A 53 -16.46 5.04 -18.04
CA ALA A 53 -15.14 4.82 -17.44
C ALA A 53 -14.36 6.14 -17.25
N ILE A 54 -14.59 7.14 -18.12
CA ILE A 54 -13.86 8.41 -18.08
C ILE A 54 -14.44 9.30 -16.97
N ALA A 55 -13.56 9.84 -16.15
CA ALA A 55 -13.88 10.70 -15.03
C ALA A 55 -12.88 11.85 -14.91
N ALA A 56 -13.03 12.66 -13.88
CA ALA A 56 -12.05 13.64 -13.44
C ALA A 56 -11.76 13.41 -11.96
N GLY A 57 -10.52 13.59 -11.53
CA GLY A 57 -10.15 13.60 -10.12
C GLY A 57 -10.43 12.30 -9.37
N THR A 58 -10.06 11.15 -9.95
CA THR A 58 -10.19 9.87 -9.25
C THR A 58 -9.36 9.88 -7.97
N THR A 59 -9.80 9.14 -6.96
CA THR A 59 -9.08 9.08 -5.68
C THR A 59 -7.65 8.56 -5.84
N MET A 60 -7.41 7.65 -6.78
CA MET A 60 -6.06 7.18 -7.10
C MET A 60 -5.16 8.31 -7.61
N ASP A 61 -5.64 9.16 -8.53
CA ASP A 61 -4.88 10.32 -9.00
C ASP A 61 -4.50 11.25 -7.86
N VAL A 62 -5.48 11.57 -7.01
CA VAL A 62 -5.26 12.41 -5.82
C VAL A 62 -4.18 11.84 -4.94
N GLN A 63 -4.21 10.54 -4.69
CA GLN A 63 -3.22 9.85 -3.87
C GLN A 63 -1.83 9.87 -4.50
N LEU A 64 -1.72 9.58 -5.80
CA LEU A 64 -0.44 9.58 -6.52
C LEU A 64 0.19 10.96 -6.60
N VAL A 65 -0.58 12.00 -6.93
CA VAL A 65 -0.08 13.39 -6.96
C VAL A 65 0.39 13.82 -5.57
N ASN A 66 -0.42 13.57 -4.55
CA ASN A 66 -0.06 13.92 -3.17
C ASN A 66 1.24 13.24 -2.72
N GLU A 67 1.43 11.97 -3.02
CA GLU A 67 2.63 11.23 -2.66
C GLU A 67 3.85 11.78 -3.41
N LEU A 68 3.78 11.87 -4.72
CA LEU A 68 4.91 12.29 -5.54
C LEU A 68 5.35 13.73 -5.24
N PHE A 69 4.42 14.66 -5.09
CA PHE A 69 4.76 16.04 -4.74
C PHE A 69 5.45 16.13 -3.38
N ARG A 70 4.96 15.42 -2.37
CA ARG A 70 5.59 15.37 -1.03
C ARG A 70 6.97 14.73 -1.07
N GLU A 71 7.16 13.69 -1.86
CA GLU A 71 8.45 13.02 -2.03
C GLU A 71 9.47 13.92 -2.75
N VAL A 72 9.06 14.63 -3.81
CA VAL A 72 9.92 15.59 -4.49
C VAL A 72 10.29 16.76 -3.56
N MET A 73 9.34 17.29 -2.79
CA MET A 73 9.62 18.34 -1.79
C MET A 73 10.61 17.85 -0.72
N ALA A 74 10.47 16.60 -0.24
CA ALA A 74 11.38 16.03 0.73
C ALA A 74 12.78 15.78 0.13
N ALA A 75 12.84 15.30 -1.11
CA ALA A 75 14.09 15.10 -1.84
C ALA A 75 14.82 16.42 -2.11
N SER A 76 14.11 17.44 -2.59
CA SER A 76 14.59 18.82 -2.79
C SER A 76 15.27 19.36 -1.51
N LYS A 77 14.59 19.23 -0.37
CA LYS A 77 15.11 19.65 0.93
C LYS A 77 16.41 18.91 1.31
N VAL A 78 16.51 17.62 1.05
CA VAL A 78 17.68 16.79 1.38
C VAL A 78 18.88 17.13 0.50
N LEU A 79 18.61 17.41 -0.81
CA LEU A 79 19.64 17.75 -1.78
C LEU A 79 20.05 19.21 -1.70
N GLY A 80 19.17 20.10 -1.20
CA GLY A 80 19.37 21.53 -1.20
C GLY A 80 19.13 22.17 -2.58
N GLU A 81 18.27 21.57 -3.40
CA GLU A 81 18.00 21.96 -4.79
C GLU A 81 16.50 22.27 -4.96
N ASP A 82 16.13 23.03 -6.01
CA ASP A 82 14.74 23.25 -6.45
C ASP A 82 13.76 23.81 -5.38
N ALA A 83 14.22 24.68 -4.48
CA ALA A 83 13.38 25.21 -3.40
C ALA A 83 12.10 25.93 -3.91
N ALA A 84 12.19 26.62 -5.06
CA ALA A 84 11.04 27.27 -5.67
C ALA A 84 9.99 26.26 -6.17
N LEU A 85 10.43 25.15 -6.75
CA LEU A 85 9.55 24.05 -7.18
C LEU A 85 8.88 23.39 -5.98
N ALA A 86 9.62 23.15 -4.89
CA ALA A 86 9.06 22.62 -3.65
C ALA A 86 7.98 23.54 -3.06
N ALA A 87 8.19 24.87 -3.09
CA ALA A 87 7.18 25.85 -2.68
C ALA A 87 5.95 25.83 -3.59
N HIS A 88 6.14 25.72 -4.90
CA HIS A 88 5.05 25.57 -5.86
C HIS A 88 4.19 24.33 -5.55
N TYR A 89 4.80 23.16 -5.35
CA TYR A 89 4.05 21.96 -5.01
C TYR A 89 3.33 22.05 -3.66
N ALA A 90 3.90 22.76 -2.69
CA ALA A 90 3.24 23.00 -1.42
C ALA A 90 1.93 23.80 -1.59
N GLU A 91 1.89 24.77 -2.51
CA GLU A 91 0.65 25.51 -2.83
C GLU A 91 -0.33 24.64 -3.64
N ARG A 92 0.15 23.86 -4.61
CA ARG A 92 -0.71 22.93 -5.37
C ARG A 92 -1.41 21.93 -4.46
N LEU A 93 -0.70 21.35 -3.49
CA LEU A 93 -1.27 20.40 -2.53
C LEU A 93 -2.42 20.95 -1.69
N LYS A 94 -2.47 22.28 -1.44
CA LYS A 94 -3.58 22.92 -0.74
C LYS A 94 -4.87 22.94 -1.55
N LEU A 95 -4.74 22.86 -2.86
CA LEU A 95 -5.85 22.91 -3.80
C LEU A 95 -6.31 21.53 -4.26
N MET A 96 -5.63 20.46 -3.84
CA MET A 96 -6.04 19.08 -4.17
C MET A 96 -7.31 18.70 -3.41
N PRO A 97 -8.22 17.88 -4.03
CA PRO A 97 -9.37 17.37 -3.33
C PRO A 97 -8.96 16.52 -2.12
N PRO A 98 -9.73 16.55 -1.02
CA PRO A 98 -9.53 15.60 0.06
C PRO A 98 -9.99 14.20 -0.35
N MET A 99 -9.40 13.15 0.20
CA MET A 99 -10.00 11.81 0.15
C MET A 99 -11.34 11.83 0.90
N GLN A 100 -12.39 11.29 0.29
CA GLN A 100 -13.75 11.39 0.78
C GLN A 100 -14.30 10.07 1.28
N VAL A 101 -15.20 10.14 2.26
CA VAL A 101 -15.97 8.98 2.76
C VAL A 101 -17.40 9.12 2.27
N GLY A 102 -17.86 8.15 1.50
CA GLY A 102 -19.16 8.16 0.86
C GLY A 102 -20.32 7.75 1.79
N LYS A 103 -21.50 7.70 1.23
CA LYS A 103 -22.80 7.57 1.94
C LYS A 103 -23.00 6.28 2.72
N TRP A 104 -22.28 5.18 2.35
CA TRP A 104 -22.33 3.90 3.08
C TRP A 104 -21.04 3.61 3.86
N GLY A 105 -20.17 4.65 4.07
CA GLY A 105 -18.97 4.57 4.88
C GLY A 105 -17.72 4.10 4.13
N GLN A 106 -17.77 3.93 2.83
CA GLN A 106 -16.63 3.57 1.98
C GLN A 106 -15.68 4.74 1.74
N LEU A 107 -14.44 4.44 1.40
CA LEU A 107 -13.56 5.40 0.73
C LEU A 107 -14.03 5.55 -0.72
N GLN A 108 -14.39 6.77 -1.12
CA GLN A 108 -14.86 7.01 -2.49
C GLN A 108 -13.76 6.73 -3.51
N GLU A 109 -14.10 6.02 -4.58
CA GLU A 109 -13.23 5.77 -5.72
C GLU A 109 -13.21 6.98 -6.68
N TRP A 110 -14.31 7.71 -6.71
CA TRP A 110 -14.57 8.82 -7.60
C TRP A 110 -14.66 10.13 -6.83
N MET A 111 -14.53 11.25 -7.52
CA MET A 111 -14.70 12.57 -6.92
C MET A 111 -16.13 12.73 -6.35
N GLU A 112 -17.12 12.21 -7.05
CA GLU A 112 -18.49 12.13 -6.60
C GLU A 112 -18.81 10.77 -5.97
N ASP A 113 -19.84 10.70 -5.12
CA ASP A 113 -20.25 9.46 -4.44
C ASP A 113 -21.04 8.51 -5.35
N TRP A 114 -20.35 8.00 -6.38
CA TRP A 114 -20.89 7.08 -7.38
C TRP A 114 -20.66 5.60 -7.08
N ASP A 115 -19.98 5.30 -6.01
CA ASP A 115 -19.63 3.93 -5.64
C ASP A 115 -20.89 3.08 -5.40
N ASP A 116 -20.91 1.88 -6.00
CA ASP A 116 -21.95 0.88 -5.80
C ASP A 116 -21.52 -0.10 -4.70
N PRO A 117 -22.30 -0.26 -3.60
CA PRO A 117 -21.97 -1.23 -2.55
C PRO A 117 -21.97 -2.69 -3.00
N ASN A 118 -22.53 -2.99 -4.18
CA ASN A 118 -22.57 -4.33 -4.77
C ASN A 118 -21.46 -4.53 -5.82
N ASP A 119 -20.62 -3.51 -6.08
CA ASP A 119 -19.51 -3.64 -7.01
C ASP A 119 -18.42 -4.53 -6.42
N THR A 120 -18.21 -5.69 -7.04
CA THR A 120 -17.18 -6.67 -6.69
C THR A 120 -15.98 -6.63 -7.65
N HIS A 121 -15.77 -5.51 -8.33
CA HIS A 121 -14.65 -5.35 -9.25
C HIS A 121 -13.31 -5.63 -8.55
N ARG A 122 -12.43 -6.38 -9.23
CA ARG A 122 -11.15 -6.83 -8.67
C ARG A 122 -10.15 -5.70 -8.42
N HIS A 123 -10.24 -4.58 -9.17
CA HIS A 123 -9.43 -3.41 -8.94
C HIS A 123 -9.96 -2.61 -7.74
N VAL A 124 -9.04 -2.14 -6.93
CA VAL A 124 -9.30 -1.32 -5.74
C VAL A 124 -8.35 -0.13 -5.72
N SER A 125 -8.23 0.55 -6.85
CA SER A 125 -7.26 1.62 -7.10
C SER A 125 -7.27 2.73 -6.05
N HIS A 126 -8.44 3.10 -5.53
CA HIS A 126 -8.63 4.08 -4.48
C HIS A 126 -8.01 3.67 -3.13
N LEU A 127 -7.63 2.41 -2.96
CA LEU A 127 -6.92 1.91 -1.78
C LEU A 127 -5.38 2.01 -1.89
N TYR A 128 -4.85 2.60 -2.97
CA TYR A 128 -3.42 2.87 -3.12
C TYR A 128 -2.83 3.59 -1.89
N GLY A 129 -3.54 4.59 -1.37
CA GLY A 129 -3.10 5.35 -0.20
C GLY A 129 -2.97 4.52 1.10
N LEU A 130 -3.60 3.34 1.18
CA LEU A 130 -3.40 2.37 2.26
C LEU A 130 -2.16 1.50 1.98
N TYR A 131 -2.06 0.94 0.78
CA TYR A 131 -0.90 0.18 0.30
C TYR A 131 -0.82 0.23 -1.25
N PRO A 132 0.36 0.49 -1.84
CA PRO A 132 1.69 0.67 -1.23
C PRO A 132 1.93 2.02 -0.56
N GLY A 133 1.06 3.00 -0.79
CA GLY A 133 1.11 4.29 -0.11
C GLY A 133 1.05 4.20 1.42
N CYS A 134 1.14 5.34 2.06
CA CYS A 134 1.06 5.47 3.52
C CYS A 134 0.24 6.69 3.97
N GLN A 135 -0.70 7.11 3.14
CA GLN A 135 -1.57 8.27 3.40
C GLN A 135 -2.77 7.89 4.28
N ILE A 136 -3.15 6.60 4.25
CA ILE A 136 -4.23 6.04 5.05
C ILE A 136 -3.63 5.15 6.11
N THR A 137 -3.71 5.58 7.37
CA THR A 137 -3.18 4.85 8.53
C THR A 137 -4.13 4.95 9.72
N LEU A 138 -4.09 3.95 10.60
CA LEU A 138 -4.92 3.98 11.83
C LEU A 138 -4.56 5.17 12.73
N SER A 139 -3.28 5.53 12.81
CA SER A 139 -2.83 6.60 13.72
C SER A 139 -3.03 8.01 13.14
N GLY A 140 -2.91 8.18 11.83
CA GLY A 140 -2.95 9.49 11.17
C GLY A 140 -4.31 9.87 10.60
N THR A 141 -5.03 8.88 10.05
CA THR A 141 -6.29 9.10 9.34
C THR A 141 -7.32 8.01 9.68
N PRO A 142 -7.72 7.84 10.95
CA PRO A 142 -8.55 6.71 11.40
C PRO A 142 -9.86 6.60 10.65
N ARG A 143 -10.53 7.72 10.32
CA ARG A 143 -11.77 7.72 9.53
C ARG A 143 -11.57 7.16 8.13
N LEU A 144 -10.48 7.53 7.44
CA LEU A 144 -10.16 6.98 6.12
C LEU A 144 -9.72 5.52 6.20
N PHE A 145 -9.06 5.14 7.29
CA PHE A 145 -8.66 3.75 7.56
C PHE A 145 -9.89 2.83 7.67
N ASP A 146 -10.91 3.25 8.41
CA ASP A 146 -12.18 2.51 8.53
C ASP A 146 -12.94 2.50 7.19
N ALA A 147 -12.93 3.61 6.45
CA ALA A 147 -13.55 3.70 5.14
C ALA A 147 -12.87 2.78 4.11
N ALA A 148 -11.54 2.69 4.12
CA ALA A 148 -10.79 1.76 3.28
C ALA A 148 -11.12 0.30 3.61
N ARG A 149 -11.28 -0.04 4.89
CA ARG A 149 -11.75 -1.36 5.33
C ARG A 149 -13.16 -1.65 4.80
N THR A 150 -14.06 -0.69 4.90
CA THR A 150 -15.44 -0.81 4.38
C THR A 150 -15.43 -1.07 2.87
N SER A 151 -14.67 -0.29 2.10
CA SER A 151 -14.51 -0.51 0.65
C SER A 151 -14.01 -1.92 0.35
N LEU A 152 -12.97 -2.38 1.06
CA LEU A 152 -12.38 -3.69 0.82
C LEU A 152 -13.32 -4.85 1.17
N ILE A 153 -14.14 -4.72 2.22
CA ILE A 153 -15.18 -5.68 2.57
C ILE A 153 -16.21 -5.81 1.44
N HIS A 154 -16.70 -4.71 0.92
CA HIS A 154 -17.71 -4.70 -0.15
C HIS A 154 -17.17 -5.24 -1.49
N ARG A 155 -15.91 -4.93 -1.83
CA ARG A 155 -15.24 -5.51 -3.00
C ARG A 155 -15.03 -7.02 -2.87
N GLY A 156 -15.11 -7.56 -1.66
CA GLY A 156 -15.05 -8.98 -1.37
C GLY A 156 -13.68 -9.61 -1.65
N ASP A 157 -13.59 -10.90 -1.36
CA ASP A 157 -12.37 -11.68 -1.49
C ASP A 157 -12.08 -12.18 -2.91
N PRO A 158 -13.08 -12.55 -3.74
CA PRO A 158 -12.81 -13.11 -5.06
C PRO A 158 -11.91 -12.19 -5.87
N SER A 159 -10.79 -12.73 -6.30
CA SER A 159 -9.75 -12.02 -7.04
C SER A 159 -8.85 -13.02 -7.72
N THR A 160 -8.00 -12.56 -8.63
CA THR A 160 -7.06 -13.39 -9.35
C THR A 160 -5.70 -12.70 -9.41
N GLY A 161 -4.63 -13.48 -9.43
CA GLY A 161 -3.30 -12.99 -9.72
C GLY A 161 -2.88 -11.81 -8.85
N TRP A 162 -2.47 -10.74 -9.50
CA TRP A 162 -2.01 -9.50 -8.87
C TRP A 162 -3.04 -8.90 -7.89
N SER A 163 -4.32 -8.98 -8.21
CA SER A 163 -5.36 -8.38 -7.36
C SER A 163 -5.54 -9.14 -6.04
N MET A 164 -5.37 -10.46 -6.06
CA MET A 164 -5.35 -11.29 -4.84
C MET A 164 -4.15 -10.93 -3.97
N GLY A 165 -2.94 -10.89 -4.55
CA GLY A 165 -1.72 -10.49 -3.85
C GLY A 165 -1.82 -9.09 -3.25
N TRP A 166 -2.42 -8.14 -3.98
CA TRP A 166 -2.63 -6.78 -3.45
C TRP A 166 -3.61 -6.75 -2.27
N LYS A 167 -4.71 -7.51 -2.34
CA LYS A 167 -5.65 -7.62 -1.21
C LYS A 167 -5.00 -8.23 0.04
N VAL A 168 -4.03 -9.16 -0.11
CA VAL A 168 -3.24 -9.66 1.04
C VAL A 168 -2.49 -8.50 1.71
N CYS A 169 -1.82 -7.65 0.92
CA CYS A 169 -1.12 -6.46 1.45
C CYS A 169 -2.08 -5.48 2.13
N LEU A 170 -3.24 -5.23 1.54
CA LEU A 170 -4.25 -4.32 2.10
C LEU A 170 -4.79 -4.82 3.44
N TRP A 171 -5.14 -6.10 3.56
CA TRP A 171 -5.57 -6.69 4.83
C TRP A 171 -4.47 -6.70 5.88
N ALA A 172 -3.21 -6.93 5.48
CA ALA A 172 -2.07 -6.79 6.39
C ALA A 172 -1.94 -5.36 6.93
N ARG A 173 -2.12 -4.33 6.08
CA ARG A 173 -2.13 -2.91 6.49
C ARG A 173 -3.33 -2.54 7.36
N LEU A 174 -4.46 -3.22 7.19
CA LEU A 174 -5.63 -3.11 8.06
C LEU A 174 -5.51 -3.93 9.36
N PHE A 175 -4.36 -4.55 9.61
CA PHE A 175 -4.07 -5.37 10.81
C PHE A 175 -4.97 -6.60 10.97
N ASP A 176 -5.58 -7.06 9.88
CA ASP A 176 -6.37 -8.29 9.84
C ASP A 176 -5.56 -9.46 9.27
N GLY A 177 -4.75 -10.06 10.12
CA GLY A 177 -3.89 -11.18 9.74
C GLY A 177 -4.66 -12.44 9.37
N ASN A 178 -5.81 -12.68 9.99
CA ASN A 178 -6.63 -13.86 9.66
C ASN A 178 -7.24 -13.73 8.27
N HIS A 179 -7.69 -12.55 7.89
CA HIS A 179 -8.21 -12.29 6.55
C HIS A 179 -7.11 -12.37 5.50
N ALA A 180 -5.95 -11.73 5.75
CA ALA A 180 -4.77 -11.84 4.87
C ALA A 180 -4.38 -13.33 4.68
N TYR A 181 -4.32 -14.11 5.74
CA TYR A 181 -4.00 -15.55 5.67
C TYR A 181 -5.03 -16.36 4.88
N LYS A 182 -6.32 -16.04 5.00
CA LYS A 182 -7.37 -16.64 4.17
C LYS A 182 -7.10 -16.43 2.68
N LEU A 183 -6.71 -15.20 2.29
CA LEU A 183 -6.39 -14.88 0.89
C LEU A 183 -5.10 -15.55 0.42
N ILE A 184 -4.08 -15.67 1.27
CA ILE A 184 -2.86 -16.45 0.97
C ILE A 184 -3.24 -17.91 0.64
N ARG A 185 -4.11 -18.52 1.42
CA ARG A 185 -4.59 -19.88 1.15
C ARG A 185 -5.35 -19.99 -0.16
N ASN A 186 -6.16 -18.97 -0.50
CA ASN A 186 -6.85 -18.90 -1.78
C ASN A 186 -5.86 -18.77 -2.94
N GLN A 187 -4.83 -17.93 -2.79
CA GLN A 187 -3.76 -17.75 -3.78
C GLN A 187 -2.97 -19.03 -4.02
N LEU A 188 -2.72 -19.81 -2.96
CA LEU A 188 -1.98 -21.08 -3.04
C LEU A 188 -2.84 -22.28 -3.44
N SER A 189 -4.14 -22.09 -3.73
CA SER A 189 -4.96 -23.18 -4.23
C SER A 189 -4.58 -23.53 -5.67
N LEU A 190 -4.49 -24.83 -5.95
CA LEU A 190 -4.14 -25.33 -7.28
C LEU A 190 -5.22 -24.92 -8.27
N THR A 191 -4.82 -24.29 -9.36
CA THR A 191 -5.71 -23.99 -10.48
C THR A 191 -5.59 -25.05 -11.56
N ASP A 192 -6.68 -25.24 -12.36
CA ASP A 192 -6.66 -26.15 -13.51
C ASP A 192 -5.81 -25.53 -14.63
N ASP A 193 -4.93 -26.33 -15.23
CA ASP A 193 -4.06 -25.93 -16.34
C ASP A 193 -4.84 -25.64 -17.64
N ARG A 194 -6.13 -25.96 -17.67
CA ARG A 194 -6.96 -25.69 -18.84
C ARG A 194 -7.23 -24.19 -18.93
N PHE A 195 -6.87 -23.62 -20.04
CA PHE A 195 -7.16 -22.22 -20.36
C PHE A 195 -8.68 -21.98 -20.29
N VAL A 196 -9.09 -21.15 -19.37
CA VAL A 196 -10.47 -20.67 -19.28
C VAL A 196 -10.50 -19.26 -19.84
N ALA A 197 -11.32 -19.03 -20.87
CA ALA A 197 -11.43 -17.74 -21.53
C ALA A 197 -11.78 -16.61 -20.55
N TYR A 198 -11.21 -15.44 -20.79
CA TYR A 198 -11.46 -14.23 -19.99
C TYR A 198 -12.99 -13.96 -19.89
N GLY A 199 -13.50 -13.69 -18.71
CA GLY A 199 -14.92 -13.31 -18.52
C GLY A 199 -15.89 -14.44 -18.17
N THR A 200 -15.45 -15.66 -17.89
CA THR A 200 -16.33 -16.71 -17.39
C THR A 200 -16.26 -16.83 -15.86
N ASP A 201 -17.39 -17.03 -15.18
CA ASP A 201 -17.52 -17.16 -13.73
C ASP A 201 -16.71 -18.33 -13.09
N LYS A 202 -16.07 -19.13 -13.93
CA LYS A 202 -15.27 -20.29 -13.52
C LYS A 202 -13.80 -19.97 -13.29
N LYS A 203 -13.38 -18.72 -13.43
CA LYS A 203 -12.01 -18.31 -13.15
C LYS A 203 -11.76 -18.18 -11.66
N LYS A 204 -11.13 -19.17 -11.14
CA LYS A 204 -10.51 -19.07 -9.83
C LYS A 204 -9.03 -18.82 -10.07
N GLY A 205 -8.54 -17.63 -9.70
CA GLY A 205 -7.12 -17.41 -9.53
C GLY A 205 -6.57 -18.44 -8.54
N GLY A 206 -5.25 -18.56 -8.51
CA GLY A 206 -4.59 -19.55 -7.67
C GLY A 206 -3.16 -19.71 -8.12
N THR A 207 -2.66 -20.94 -8.03
CA THR A 207 -1.27 -21.27 -8.36
C THR A 207 -1.23 -22.45 -9.33
N TYR A 208 -0.45 -22.34 -10.40
CA TYR A 208 -0.17 -23.46 -11.29
C TYR A 208 0.75 -24.48 -10.63
N ARG A 209 0.84 -25.70 -11.20
CA ARG A 209 1.67 -26.80 -10.68
C ARG A 209 3.16 -26.46 -10.58
N ASN A 210 3.64 -25.49 -11.37
CA ASN A 210 5.01 -24.96 -11.33
C ASN A 210 5.20 -23.85 -10.30
N LEU A 211 4.22 -23.62 -9.42
CA LEU A 211 4.18 -22.58 -8.38
C LEU A 211 4.03 -21.15 -8.89
N PHE A 212 3.85 -20.94 -10.17
CA PHE A 212 3.53 -19.63 -10.73
C PHE A 212 2.08 -19.24 -10.43
N ASP A 213 1.88 -17.96 -10.17
CA ASP A 213 0.57 -17.40 -9.95
C ASP A 213 -0.32 -17.48 -11.22
N ALA A 214 -1.58 -17.71 -11.00
CA ALA A 214 -2.57 -17.82 -12.04
C ALA A 214 -3.62 -16.73 -11.94
N HIS A 215 -3.63 -15.90 -13.01
CA HIS A 215 -4.75 -14.95 -13.22
C HIS A 215 -5.98 -15.62 -13.86
N PRO A 216 -5.98 -16.69 -14.72
CA PRO A 216 -5.12 -17.04 -15.85
C PRO A 216 -5.14 -15.99 -16.98
N PRO A 217 -4.04 -15.78 -17.73
CA PRO A 217 -2.78 -16.53 -17.71
C PRO A 217 -1.91 -16.21 -16.48
N PHE A 218 -0.66 -16.74 -16.48
CA PHE A 218 0.36 -16.43 -15.49
C PHE A 218 0.62 -14.93 -15.36
N GLN A 219 0.72 -14.48 -14.11
CA GLN A 219 1.15 -13.12 -13.74
C GLN A 219 2.07 -13.18 -12.53
N ILE A 220 3.34 -12.80 -12.70
CA ILE A 220 4.33 -12.81 -11.61
C ILE A 220 3.95 -11.87 -10.46
N ASP A 221 3.15 -10.87 -10.75
CA ASP A 221 2.64 -9.88 -9.78
C ASP A 221 1.98 -10.55 -8.58
N GLY A 222 1.20 -11.61 -8.80
CA GLY A 222 0.54 -12.33 -7.71
C GLY A 222 1.53 -13.06 -6.81
N ASN A 223 2.61 -13.63 -7.36
CA ASN A 223 3.69 -14.21 -6.56
C ASN A 223 4.37 -13.15 -5.69
N PHE A 224 4.75 -12.02 -6.27
CA PHE A 224 5.43 -10.94 -5.56
C PHE A 224 4.49 -10.23 -4.58
N GLY A 225 3.24 -9.98 -4.98
CA GLY A 225 2.24 -9.34 -4.11
C GLY A 225 1.93 -10.17 -2.87
N CYS A 226 1.74 -11.48 -3.04
CA CYS A 226 1.52 -12.38 -1.91
C CYS A 226 2.73 -12.41 -0.96
N THR A 227 3.95 -12.48 -1.50
CA THR A 227 5.20 -12.45 -0.72
C THR A 227 5.35 -11.12 0.03
N ALA A 228 5.07 -9.98 -0.62
CA ALA A 228 5.06 -8.66 0.01
C ALA A 228 4.01 -8.58 1.13
N GLY A 229 2.82 -9.13 0.90
CA GLY A 229 1.77 -9.21 1.91
C GLY A 229 2.20 -10.00 3.15
N ILE A 230 2.88 -11.14 2.99
CA ILE A 230 3.44 -11.91 4.12
C ILE A 230 4.47 -11.05 4.89
N ALA A 231 5.34 -10.32 4.19
CA ALA A 231 6.29 -9.42 4.84
C ALA A 231 5.58 -8.31 5.63
N GLU A 232 4.53 -7.70 5.07
CA GLU A 232 3.69 -6.69 5.75
C GLU A 232 2.92 -7.25 6.96
N MET A 233 2.54 -8.53 6.95
CA MET A 233 1.93 -9.18 8.11
C MET A 233 2.90 -9.29 9.29
N LEU A 234 4.20 -9.41 9.02
CA LEU A 234 5.25 -9.62 10.02
C LEU A 234 5.96 -8.34 10.43
N VAL A 235 6.23 -7.43 9.48
CA VAL A 235 6.99 -6.20 9.71
C VAL A 235 6.42 -5.05 8.87
N GLN A 236 5.99 -3.99 9.52
CA GLN A 236 5.62 -2.72 8.87
C GLN A 236 6.50 -1.59 9.37
N SER A 237 6.84 -0.63 8.51
CA SER A 237 7.70 0.51 8.88
C SER A 237 7.30 1.84 8.24
N HIS A 238 6.08 1.95 7.74
CA HIS A 238 5.58 3.12 6.99
C HIS A 238 5.16 4.30 7.89
N GLU A 239 4.91 4.09 9.19
CA GLU A 239 4.49 5.15 10.14
C GLU A 239 5.66 5.74 10.95
N GLY A 240 6.90 5.65 10.44
CA GLY A 240 8.09 6.21 11.12
C GLY A 240 8.58 5.40 12.31
N TYR A 241 8.11 4.18 12.47
CA TYR A 241 8.61 3.17 13.40
C TYR A 241 8.43 1.77 12.80
N ILE A 242 9.20 0.82 13.29
CA ILE A 242 9.06 -0.58 12.91
C ILE A 242 7.99 -1.22 13.80
N ASN A 243 6.91 -1.72 13.21
CA ASN A 243 5.84 -2.44 13.88
C ASN A 243 5.99 -3.94 13.63
N LEU A 244 6.19 -4.70 14.69
CA LEU A 244 6.45 -6.14 14.59
C LEU A 244 5.19 -6.94 14.84
N LEU A 245 4.94 -7.92 13.99
CA LEU A 245 3.78 -8.83 13.99
C LEU A 245 2.43 -8.08 13.96
N PRO A 246 2.29 -6.98 13.17
CA PRO A 246 1.07 -6.17 13.20
C PRO A 246 -0.18 -6.91 12.73
N ALA A 247 -0.02 -7.93 11.88
CA ALA A 247 -1.10 -8.72 11.32
C ALA A 247 -0.78 -10.24 11.37
N LEU A 248 -0.30 -10.71 12.53
CA LEU A 248 -0.01 -12.14 12.73
C LEU A 248 -1.32 -12.94 12.79
N PRO A 249 -1.56 -13.90 11.87
CA PRO A 249 -2.76 -14.73 11.89
C PRO A 249 -2.72 -15.75 13.05
N ASP A 250 -3.88 -16.18 13.50
CA ASP A 250 -3.99 -17.18 14.57
C ASP A 250 -3.24 -18.49 14.22
N ALA A 251 -3.25 -18.88 12.94
CA ALA A 251 -2.55 -20.06 12.46
C ALA A 251 -1.02 -20.04 12.68
N TRP A 252 -0.42 -18.84 12.84
CA TRP A 252 1.03 -18.69 13.06
C TRP A 252 1.38 -18.31 14.49
N LYS A 253 0.40 -18.13 15.38
CA LYS A 253 0.65 -17.68 16.76
C LYS A 253 1.47 -18.65 17.60
N ALA A 254 1.35 -19.96 17.36
CA ALA A 254 2.08 -20.96 18.14
C ALA A 254 3.59 -20.71 18.16
N GLY A 255 4.16 -20.28 17.04
CA GLY A 255 5.56 -19.89 16.95
C GLY A 255 6.04 -19.79 15.52
N GLY A 256 7.14 -19.08 15.35
CA GLY A 256 7.82 -18.92 14.06
C GLY A 256 9.02 -18.01 14.18
N GLU A 257 9.78 -17.95 13.11
CA GLU A 257 10.89 -16.99 12.98
C GLU A 257 11.04 -16.48 11.55
N VAL A 258 11.63 -15.29 11.40
CA VAL A 258 12.02 -14.71 10.13
C VAL A 258 13.30 -13.91 10.29
N LYS A 259 14.11 -13.87 9.21
CA LYS A 259 15.42 -13.19 9.15
C LYS A 259 15.52 -12.43 7.84
N GLY A 260 16.29 -11.34 7.84
CA GLY A 260 16.66 -10.59 6.63
C GLY A 260 15.59 -9.65 6.09
N LEU A 261 14.46 -9.43 6.78
CA LEU A 261 13.47 -8.43 6.34
C LEU A 261 14.02 -7.02 6.53
N MET A 262 13.87 -6.21 5.50
CA MET A 262 14.30 -4.81 5.54
C MET A 262 13.16 -3.89 5.99
N ALA A 263 13.51 -2.88 6.78
CA ALA A 263 12.60 -1.83 7.21
C ALA A 263 13.15 -0.45 6.85
N ARG A 264 12.25 0.55 6.73
CA ARG A 264 12.61 1.93 6.43
C ARG A 264 13.60 2.47 7.46
N GLY A 265 14.54 3.33 7.01
CA GLY A 265 15.68 3.80 7.81
C GLY A 265 16.90 2.89 7.70
N ALA A 266 16.92 2.01 6.68
CA ALA A 266 18.01 1.04 6.43
C ALA A 266 18.24 0.09 7.61
N PHE A 267 17.17 -0.32 8.27
CA PHE A 267 17.18 -1.35 9.30
C PHE A 267 16.96 -2.73 8.69
N GLU A 268 17.69 -3.71 9.18
CA GLU A 268 17.54 -5.12 8.84
C GLU A 268 17.07 -5.90 10.08
N ILE A 269 16.02 -6.65 9.95
CA ILE A 269 15.55 -7.57 10.97
C ILE A 269 16.40 -8.84 10.86
N GLU A 270 17.57 -8.85 11.53
CA GLU A 270 18.48 -10.00 11.49
C GLU A 270 17.82 -11.25 12.10
N HIS A 271 16.99 -11.05 13.12
CA HIS A 271 16.24 -12.15 13.70
C HIS A 271 14.97 -11.62 14.39
N LEU A 272 13.84 -12.10 13.97
CA LEU A 272 12.54 -11.96 14.66
C LEU A 272 12.00 -13.37 14.90
N ALA A 273 11.80 -13.73 16.17
CA ALA A 273 11.11 -14.97 16.53
C ALA A 273 9.97 -14.67 17.50
N TRP A 274 8.91 -15.46 17.38
CA TRP A 274 7.75 -15.34 18.25
C TRP A 274 7.28 -16.70 18.75
N LYS A 275 6.58 -16.69 19.89
CA LYS A 275 5.90 -17.82 20.50
C LYS A 275 4.61 -17.30 21.15
N ASP A 276 3.52 -18.04 21.00
CA ASP A 276 2.20 -17.68 21.53
C ASP A 276 1.78 -16.24 21.17
N GLY A 277 2.05 -15.84 19.92
CA GLY A 277 1.74 -14.51 19.39
C GLY A 277 2.60 -13.37 19.94
N ARG A 278 3.67 -13.65 20.68
CA ARG A 278 4.56 -12.65 21.30
C ARG A 278 5.97 -12.77 20.77
N VAL A 279 6.59 -11.64 20.47
CA VAL A 279 7.99 -11.59 20.13
C VAL A 279 8.83 -12.07 21.32
N VAL A 280 9.60 -13.12 21.11
CA VAL A 280 10.50 -13.73 22.13
C VAL A 280 11.98 -13.51 21.80
N ARG A 281 12.30 -13.19 20.54
CA ARG A 281 13.65 -12.81 20.11
C ARG A 281 13.59 -11.72 19.06
N LEU A 282 14.44 -10.70 19.23
CA LEU A 282 14.55 -9.60 18.29
C LEU A 282 15.99 -9.10 18.21
N ALA A 283 16.60 -9.23 17.04
CA ALA A 283 17.85 -8.60 16.68
C ALA A 283 17.66 -7.73 15.44
N ILE A 284 18.10 -6.48 15.51
CA ILE A 284 17.98 -5.49 14.43
C ILE A 284 19.36 -4.90 14.16
N ARG A 285 19.78 -4.91 12.90
CA ARG A 285 20.96 -4.22 12.42
C ARG A 285 20.60 -2.85 11.84
N SER A 286 21.34 -1.83 12.25
CA SER A 286 21.25 -0.49 11.71
C SER A 286 22.31 -0.28 10.63
N ASN A 287 21.93 -0.31 9.36
CA ASN A 287 22.88 -0.16 8.26
C ASN A 287 23.27 1.30 8.00
N ALA A 288 22.48 2.28 8.47
CA ALA A 288 22.72 3.71 8.27
C ALA A 288 23.02 4.50 9.56
N GLY A 289 22.79 3.94 10.75
CA GLY A 289 22.96 4.65 12.03
C GLY A 289 21.79 5.59 12.39
N GLU A 290 20.62 5.40 11.76
CA GLU A 290 19.43 6.19 12.04
C GLU A 290 18.84 5.86 13.43
N PRO A 291 18.14 6.79 14.09
CA PRO A 291 17.45 6.52 15.35
C PRO A 291 16.39 5.41 15.19
N LEU A 292 16.54 4.32 15.93
CA LEU A 292 15.61 3.21 15.92
C LEU A 292 14.38 3.49 16.78
N ARG A 293 13.20 3.28 16.18
CA ARG A 293 11.92 3.22 16.86
C ARG A 293 11.23 1.91 16.48
N VAL A 294 10.96 1.06 17.45
CA VAL A 294 10.35 -0.26 17.20
C VAL A 294 9.28 -0.58 18.22
N LYS A 295 8.16 -1.09 17.75
CA LYS A 295 7.03 -1.54 18.56
C LYS A 295 6.97 -3.06 18.56
N ALA A 296 7.07 -3.67 19.74
CA ALA A 296 6.93 -5.10 19.94
C ALA A 296 6.16 -5.38 21.23
N ASN A 297 5.29 -6.39 21.22
CA ASN A 297 4.49 -6.78 22.39
C ASN A 297 3.73 -5.61 23.04
N GLY A 298 3.21 -4.68 22.22
CA GLY A 298 2.50 -3.49 22.69
C GLY A 298 3.39 -2.36 23.22
N LYS A 299 4.71 -2.53 23.30
CA LYS A 299 5.64 -1.53 23.84
C LYS A 299 6.47 -0.88 22.75
N MET A 300 6.61 0.46 22.81
CA MET A 300 7.50 1.24 21.95
C MET A 300 8.89 1.31 22.57
N MET A 301 9.89 0.83 21.87
CA MET A 301 11.31 0.95 22.21
C MET A 301 11.98 1.98 21.32
N ARG A 302 12.88 2.79 21.87
CA ARG A 302 13.67 3.78 21.14
C ARG A 302 15.15 3.61 21.50
N ARG A 303 16.03 3.63 20.49
CA ARG A 303 17.47 3.51 20.66
C ARG A 303 18.20 4.45 19.70
N LYS A 304 19.27 5.07 20.16
CA LYS A 304 20.27 5.63 19.26
C LYS A 304 21.06 4.46 18.67
N THR A 305 21.44 4.58 17.42
CA THR A 305 22.20 3.53 16.73
C THR A 305 23.41 4.13 16.03
N HIS A 306 24.36 3.27 15.68
CA HIS A 306 25.49 3.60 14.84
C HIS A 306 25.46 2.71 13.58
N LYS A 307 26.03 3.19 12.50
CA LYS A 307 26.13 2.43 11.24
C LYS A 307 26.81 1.07 11.47
N GLY A 308 26.15 0.01 11.03
CA GLY A 308 26.61 -1.37 11.15
C GLY A 308 26.33 -2.03 12.50
N GLN A 309 25.73 -1.30 13.45
CA GLN A 309 25.43 -1.84 14.78
C GLN A 309 24.25 -2.82 14.75
N THR A 310 24.43 -3.97 15.37
CA THR A 310 23.35 -4.89 15.69
C THR A 310 22.90 -4.73 17.14
N LEU A 311 21.61 -4.64 17.36
CA LEU A 311 20.97 -4.50 18.65
C LEU A 311 20.10 -5.73 18.94
N THR A 312 20.44 -6.47 20.01
CA THR A 312 19.53 -7.49 20.55
C THR A 312 18.59 -6.80 21.54
N LEU A 313 17.32 -6.70 21.20
CA LEU A 313 16.31 -5.94 21.97
C LEU A 313 15.43 -6.85 22.83
N ILE A 314 15.23 -8.09 22.43
CA ILE A 314 14.42 -9.11 23.13
C ILE A 314 15.15 -10.46 22.98
N GLY A 315 15.23 -11.19 24.09
CA GLY A 315 15.94 -12.47 24.15
C GLY A 315 17.49 -12.30 24.11
N LYS A 316 18.20 -13.36 24.48
CA LYS A 316 19.66 -13.46 24.36
C LYS A 316 20.03 -14.44 23.26
#